data_298bb30d3af88a3d3ba097e39a8b275c
#
_entry.id   298bb30d3af88a3d3ba097e39a8b275c
#
_cell.length_a   1.000
_cell.length_b   1.000
_cell.length_c   1.000
_cell.angle_alpha   90.00
_cell.angle_beta   90.00
_cell.angle_gamma   90.00
#
_symmetry.space_group_name_H-M   'P 1'
#
loop_
_entity.id
_entity.type
_entity.pdbx_description
1 polymer ?
#
loop_
_entity_poly.entity_id
_entity_poly.type
_entity_poly.pdbx_seq_one_letter_code
_entity_poly.pdbx_strand_id
1 'polypeptide(L)'
;MESKIISYDAKNFIRRILSAILFIPFIIVPIIFKGYLLYLFYIFLLSLMVAELIDMSKISKKKTFIYSYILICVLTVFTFILSISSSGNESLKIIEIILIIWIFDTFCYFGGKIFNGKKLMPKISKGKTFNGLYTGIVVTLMVSSLYYSEIQEASYMFLLLVVPIIILSFLGDLIVSVLKRSVNIKDSGYIM
;
A
#
# COMPACT_ATOMS: atom_id res chain seq x y z
N MET A 1 34.32 9.90 6.36
CA MET A 1 33.12 10.16 5.56
C MET A 1 32.12 9.00 5.62
N GLU A 2 32.58 7.75 5.58
CA GLU A 2 31.75 6.52 5.71
C GLU A 2 31.00 6.41 7.03
N SER A 3 31.62 6.74 8.18
CA SER A 3 30.95 6.68 9.49
C SER A 3 29.73 7.61 9.63
N LYS A 4 29.73 8.77 8.96
CA LYS A 4 28.57 9.68 8.92
C LYS A 4 27.44 9.16 8.04
N ILE A 5 27.75 8.46 6.96
CA ILE A 5 26.78 7.86 6.05
C ILE A 5 26.07 6.70 6.75
N ILE A 6 26.81 5.82 7.41
CA ILE A 6 26.27 4.69 8.19
C ILE A 6 25.38 5.17 9.33
N SER A 7 25.76 6.25 10.04
CA SER A 7 24.95 6.82 11.12
C SER A 7 23.68 7.49 10.62
N TYR A 8 23.69 8.08 9.42
CA TYR A 8 22.52 8.68 8.79
C TYR A 8 21.52 7.62 8.34
N ASP A 9 22.00 6.52 7.75
CA ASP A 9 21.15 5.40 7.33
C ASP A 9 20.53 4.69 8.55
N ALA A 10 21.27 4.50 9.63
CA ALA A 10 20.75 3.92 10.87
C ALA A 10 19.66 4.79 11.52
N LYS A 11 19.84 6.11 11.57
CA LYS A 11 18.81 7.03 12.09
C LYS A 11 17.53 7.01 11.27
N ASN A 12 17.65 6.97 9.95
CA ASN A 12 16.49 6.89 9.06
C ASN A 12 15.78 5.53 9.18
N PHE A 13 16.53 4.45 9.38
CA PHE A 13 15.97 3.12 9.63
C PHE A 13 15.20 3.07 10.94
N ILE A 14 15.75 3.60 12.04
CA ILE A 14 15.08 3.68 13.35
C ILE A 14 13.81 4.53 13.26
N ARG A 15 13.84 5.69 12.59
CA ARG A 15 12.64 6.52 12.38
C ARG A 15 11.54 5.77 11.64
N ARG A 16 11.88 4.97 10.62
CA ARG A 16 10.91 4.14 9.88
C ARG A 16 10.31 3.05 10.75
N ILE A 17 11.11 2.39 11.59
CA ILE A 17 10.61 1.40 12.56
C ILE A 17 9.66 2.06 13.56
N LEU A 18 10.05 3.19 14.15
CA LEU A 18 9.21 3.91 15.10
C LEU A 18 7.90 4.38 14.48
N SER A 19 7.94 4.91 13.26
CA SER A 19 6.72 5.27 12.55
C SER A 19 5.84 4.04 12.27
N ALA A 20 6.40 2.91 11.83
CA ALA A 20 5.66 1.69 11.60
C ALA A 20 4.99 1.17 12.89
N ILE A 21 5.71 1.17 14.03
CA ILE A 21 5.16 0.76 15.33
C ILE A 21 3.97 1.64 15.75
N LEU A 22 4.00 2.94 15.43
CA LEU A 22 2.90 3.85 15.74
C LEU A 22 1.73 3.68 14.77
N PHE A 23 2.00 3.45 13.48
CA PHE A 23 0.97 3.32 12.45
C PHE A 23 0.24 1.97 12.50
N ILE A 24 0.91 0.88 12.90
CA ILE A 24 0.29 -0.45 13.00
C ILE A 24 -0.93 -0.45 13.94
N PRO A 25 -0.83 -0.02 15.22
CA PRO A 25 -1.98 0.06 16.10
C PRO A 25 -3.05 1.03 15.58
N PHE A 26 -2.64 2.16 15.00
CA PHE A 26 -3.56 3.16 14.45
C PHE A 26 -4.47 2.60 13.34
N ILE A 27 -3.97 1.64 12.54
CA ILE A 27 -4.74 0.95 11.51
C ILE A 27 -5.53 -0.22 12.09
N ILE A 28 -4.92 -1.03 12.97
CA ILE A 28 -5.51 -2.27 13.46
C ILE A 28 -6.62 -2.03 14.49
N VAL A 29 -6.46 -1.05 15.38
CA VAL A 29 -7.44 -0.77 16.44
C VAL A 29 -8.85 -0.48 15.88
N PRO A 30 -9.06 0.41 14.90
CA PRO A 30 -10.39 0.64 14.32
C PRO A 30 -11.00 -0.61 13.69
N ILE A 31 -10.18 -1.49 13.10
CA ILE A 31 -10.62 -2.71 12.45
C ILE A 31 -11.12 -3.74 13.49
N ILE A 32 -10.42 -3.86 14.63
CA ILE A 32 -10.80 -4.78 15.71
C ILE A 32 -12.06 -4.31 16.42
N PHE A 33 -12.12 -3.03 16.78
CA PHE A 33 -13.25 -2.46 17.53
C PHE A 33 -14.52 -2.32 16.70
N LYS A 34 -14.40 -2.35 15.35
CA LYS A 34 -15.56 -2.27 14.43
C LYS A 34 -16.44 -1.02 14.65
N GLY A 35 -17.67 -1.06 14.15
CA GLY A 35 -18.69 -0.03 14.38
C GLY A 35 -18.29 1.36 13.88
N TYR A 36 -18.76 2.39 14.59
CA TYR A 36 -18.55 3.80 14.19
C TYR A 36 -17.07 4.21 14.10
N LEU A 37 -16.20 3.62 14.93
CA LEU A 37 -14.77 3.93 14.92
C LEU A 37 -14.11 3.56 13.59
N LEU A 38 -14.50 2.43 13.02
CA LEU A 38 -14.00 1.97 11.73
C LEU A 38 -14.45 2.90 10.59
N TYR A 39 -15.72 3.31 10.59
CA TYR A 39 -16.23 4.24 9.58
C TYR A 39 -15.55 5.61 9.67
N LEU A 40 -15.42 6.16 10.87
CA LEU A 40 -14.71 7.43 11.10
C LEU A 40 -13.26 7.36 10.61
N PHE A 41 -12.59 6.23 10.87
CA PHE A 41 -11.22 6.02 10.44
C PHE A 41 -11.08 6.02 8.91
N TYR A 42 -11.95 5.31 8.19
CA TYR A 42 -11.92 5.30 6.73
C TYR A 42 -12.28 6.65 6.11
N ILE A 43 -13.27 7.34 6.67
CA ILE A 43 -13.63 8.70 6.23
C ILE A 43 -12.46 9.66 6.47
N PHE A 44 -11.76 9.55 7.59
CA PHE A 44 -10.58 10.35 7.89
C PHE A 44 -9.46 10.09 6.88
N LEU A 45 -9.11 8.81 6.62
CA LEU A 45 -8.08 8.47 5.62
C LEU A 45 -8.46 8.94 4.21
N LEU A 46 -9.73 8.76 3.83
CA LEU A 46 -10.23 9.24 2.55
C LEU A 46 -10.11 10.76 2.43
N SER A 47 -10.44 11.51 3.49
CA SER A 47 -10.35 12.98 3.50
C SER A 47 -8.92 13.47 3.30
N LEU A 48 -7.95 12.84 3.97
CA LEU A 48 -6.53 13.14 3.79
C LEU A 48 -6.07 12.88 2.35
N MET A 49 -6.42 11.73 1.79
CA MET A 49 -6.07 11.36 0.42
C MET A 49 -6.70 12.31 -0.60
N VAL A 50 -7.97 12.64 -0.44
CA VAL A 50 -8.68 13.57 -1.33
C VAL A 50 -8.08 14.98 -1.25
N ALA A 51 -7.75 15.48 -0.06
CA ALA A 51 -7.10 16.76 0.12
C ALA A 51 -5.75 16.82 -0.64
N GLU A 52 -4.91 15.80 -0.49
CA GLU A 52 -3.63 15.71 -1.20
C GLU A 52 -3.81 15.69 -2.73
N LEU A 53 -4.78 14.93 -3.23
CA LEU A 53 -5.07 14.86 -4.66
C LEU A 53 -5.65 16.19 -5.21
N ILE A 54 -6.45 16.89 -4.43
CA ILE A 54 -6.94 18.24 -4.80
C ILE A 54 -5.78 19.22 -4.91
N ASP A 55 -4.83 19.20 -3.96
CA ASP A 55 -3.66 20.08 -4.04
C ASP A 55 -2.79 19.76 -5.26
N MET A 56 -2.62 18.47 -5.58
CA MET A 56 -1.98 18.06 -6.83
C MET A 56 -2.74 18.56 -8.08
N SER A 57 -4.08 18.60 -8.04
CA SER A 57 -4.90 19.04 -9.17
C SER A 57 -4.74 20.52 -9.48
N LYS A 58 -4.42 21.37 -8.48
CA LYS A 58 -4.18 22.80 -8.66
C LYS A 58 -2.95 23.07 -9.53
N ILE A 59 -1.94 22.21 -9.44
CA ILE A 59 -0.65 22.36 -10.13
C ILE A 59 -0.65 21.60 -11.47
N SER A 60 -1.40 20.52 -11.57
CA SER A 60 -1.38 19.60 -12.73
C SER A 60 -2.13 20.15 -13.93
N LYS A 61 -1.54 19.95 -15.12
CA LYS A 61 -2.26 20.15 -16.39
C LYS A 61 -3.29 19.03 -16.69
N LYS A 62 -3.18 17.89 -16.00
CA LYS A 62 -4.05 16.69 -16.20
C LYS A 62 -5.14 16.61 -15.12
N LYS A 63 -5.88 17.67 -14.90
CA LYS A 63 -6.91 17.76 -13.85
C LYS A 63 -7.96 16.66 -13.95
N THR A 64 -8.45 16.39 -15.15
CA THR A 64 -9.47 15.34 -15.41
C THR A 64 -9.02 13.97 -14.90
N PHE A 65 -7.76 13.59 -15.13
CA PHE A 65 -7.22 12.32 -14.67
C PHE A 65 -7.16 12.22 -13.13
N ILE A 66 -6.81 13.32 -12.46
CA ILE A 66 -6.80 13.37 -11.00
C ILE A 66 -8.23 13.26 -10.44
N TYR A 67 -9.19 14.00 -11.01
CA TYR A 67 -10.58 13.93 -10.56
C TYR A 67 -11.22 12.56 -10.80
N SER A 68 -10.93 11.90 -11.93
CA SER A 68 -11.40 10.53 -12.15
C SER A 68 -10.79 9.55 -11.15
N TYR A 69 -9.54 9.72 -10.76
CA TYR A 69 -8.91 8.91 -9.73
C TYR A 69 -9.53 9.16 -8.35
N ILE A 70 -9.80 10.42 -7.98
CA ILE A 70 -10.54 10.76 -6.74
C ILE A 70 -11.91 10.05 -6.73
N LEU A 71 -12.65 10.12 -7.83
CA LEU A 71 -13.96 9.47 -7.93
C LEU A 71 -13.87 7.96 -7.70
N ILE A 72 -12.89 7.29 -8.33
CA ILE A 72 -12.65 5.86 -8.13
C ILE A 72 -12.36 5.56 -6.65
N CYS A 73 -11.49 6.33 -6.02
CA CYS A 73 -11.16 6.15 -4.61
C CYS A 73 -12.35 6.35 -3.68
N VAL A 74 -13.19 7.35 -3.94
CA VAL A 74 -14.43 7.57 -3.17
C VAL A 74 -15.39 6.40 -3.35
N LEU A 75 -15.60 5.93 -4.57
CA LEU A 75 -16.47 4.80 -4.85
C LEU A 75 -15.94 3.51 -4.21
N THR A 76 -14.63 3.25 -4.24
CA THR A 76 -14.06 2.05 -3.61
C THR A 76 -14.21 2.08 -2.09
N VAL A 77 -13.99 3.20 -1.44
CA VAL A 77 -14.21 3.33 0.02
C VAL A 77 -15.70 3.19 0.34
N PHE A 78 -16.58 3.78 -0.46
CA PHE A 78 -18.02 3.66 -0.26
C PHE A 78 -18.51 2.20 -0.37
N THR A 79 -18.11 1.48 -1.43
CA THR A 79 -18.46 0.04 -1.59
C THR A 79 -17.88 -0.81 -0.47
N PHE A 80 -16.67 -0.48 0.00
CA PHE A 80 -16.04 -1.16 1.11
C PHE A 80 -16.81 -0.96 2.44
N ILE A 81 -17.25 0.27 2.72
CA ILE A 81 -18.08 0.58 3.89
C ILE A 81 -19.40 -0.21 3.86
N LEU A 82 -20.05 -0.28 2.69
CA LEU A 82 -21.27 -1.07 2.53
C LEU A 82 -21.06 -2.57 2.79
N SER A 83 -19.94 -3.11 2.30
CA SER A 83 -19.57 -4.52 2.50
C SER A 83 -19.36 -4.87 3.97
N ILE A 84 -18.71 -4.01 4.74
CA ILE A 84 -18.47 -4.24 6.18
C ILE A 84 -19.79 -4.25 6.97
N SER A 85 -20.77 -3.46 6.55
CA SER A 85 -22.07 -3.38 7.22
C SER A 85 -22.88 -4.67 7.12
N SER A 86 -22.58 -5.55 6.16
CA SER A 86 -23.41 -6.71 5.81
C SER A 86 -22.99 -8.03 6.46
N SER A 87 -21.77 -8.16 7.01
CA SER A 87 -21.27 -9.46 7.49
C SER A 87 -20.37 -9.38 8.72
N GLY A 88 -20.62 -10.26 9.71
CA GLY A 88 -19.96 -10.22 11.03
C GLY A 88 -18.45 -10.53 11.07
N ASN A 89 -17.87 -11.22 10.07
CA ASN A 89 -16.46 -11.69 10.06
C ASN A 89 -15.53 -10.90 9.14
N GLU A 90 -15.97 -9.78 8.60
CA GLU A 90 -15.22 -9.00 7.61
C GLU A 90 -13.92 -8.36 8.14
N SER A 91 -13.82 -8.10 9.44
CA SER A 91 -12.63 -7.48 10.02
C SER A 91 -11.37 -8.33 9.87
N LEU A 92 -11.48 -9.66 9.98
CA LEU A 92 -10.34 -10.56 9.79
C LEU A 92 -9.87 -10.55 8.33
N LYS A 93 -10.80 -10.55 7.38
CA LYS A 93 -10.49 -10.45 5.95
C LYS A 93 -9.80 -9.12 5.59
N ILE A 94 -10.19 -8.03 6.23
CA ILE A 94 -9.53 -6.73 6.03
C ILE A 94 -8.08 -6.78 6.50
N ILE A 95 -7.83 -7.33 7.69
CA ILE A 95 -6.48 -7.50 8.23
C ILE A 95 -5.65 -8.37 7.30
N GLU A 96 -6.22 -9.46 6.82
CA GLU A 96 -5.58 -10.36 5.86
C GLU A 96 -5.15 -9.65 4.57
N ILE A 97 -6.03 -8.86 3.96
CA ILE A 97 -5.72 -8.06 2.76
C ILE A 97 -4.58 -7.09 3.04
N ILE A 98 -4.62 -6.39 4.18
CA ILE A 98 -3.56 -5.45 4.58
C ILE A 98 -2.23 -6.17 4.76
N LEU A 99 -2.22 -7.34 5.40
CA LEU A 99 -1.01 -8.14 5.60
C LEU A 99 -0.41 -8.60 4.26
N ILE A 100 -1.24 -9.06 3.32
CA ILE A 100 -0.79 -9.45 1.97
C ILE A 100 -0.11 -8.27 1.28
N ILE A 101 -0.72 -7.08 1.30
CA ILE A 101 -0.15 -5.85 0.71
C ILE A 101 1.18 -5.49 1.39
N TRP A 102 1.25 -5.52 2.71
CA TRP A 102 2.47 -5.19 3.46
C TRP A 102 3.62 -6.17 3.18
N ILE A 103 3.32 -7.47 3.12
CA ILE A 103 4.30 -8.50 2.76
C ILE A 103 4.82 -8.21 1.35
N PHE A 104 3.92 -8.01 0.39
CA PHE A 104 4.28 -7.74 -0.99
C PHE A 104 5.19 -6.52 -1.13
N ASP A 105 4.81 -5.37 -0.58
CA ASP A 105 5.57 -4.13 -0.67
C ASP A 105 6.93 -4.24 0.02
N THR A 106 6.95 -4.87 1.20
CA THR A 106 8.18 -5.09 1.96
C THR A 106 9.19 -5.92 1.18
N PHE A 107 8.76 -7.05 0.61
CA PHE A 107 9.64 -7.93 -0.14
C PHE A 107 9.98 -7.41 -1.54
N CYS A 108 9.11 -6.59 -2.16
CA CYS A 108 9.47 -5.82 -3.34
C CYS A 108 10.65 -4.86 -3.06
N TYR A 109 10.60 -4.17 -1.92
CA TYR A 109 11.67 -3.26 -1.51
C TYR A 109 12.98 -4.00 -1.19
N PHE A 110 12.93 -5.03 -0.35
CA PHE A 110 14.12 -5.81 0.02
C PHE A 110 14.73 -6.53 -1.17
N GLY A 111 13.92 -7.20 -1.98
CA GLY A 111 14.39 -7.88 -3.18
C GLY A 111 15.02 -6.92 -4.19
N GLY A 112 14.43 -5.72 -4.36
CA GLY A 112 14.99 -4.68 -5.19
C GLY A 112 16.33 -4.13 -4.69
N LYS A 113 16.53 -4.07 -3.37
CA LYS A 113 17.76 -3.59 -2.75
C LYS A 113 18.86 -4.66 -2.74
N ILE A 114 18.51 -5.92 -2.47
CA ILE A 114 19.48 -7.03 -2.35
C ILE A 114 19.96 -7.50 -3.73
N PHE A 115 19.00 -7.78 -4.61
CA PHE A 115 19.31 -8.37 -5.91
C PHE A 115 19.55 -7.33 -7.00
N ASN A 116 19.29 -6.04 -6.73
CA ASN A 116 19.37 -4.98 -7.72
C ASN A 116 18.61 -5.34 -9.01
N GLY A 117 19.13 -5.02 -10.18
CA GLY A 117 18.58 -5.42 -11.47
C GLY A 117 18.00 -4.26 -12.26
N LYS A 118 17.45 -4.59 -13.44
CA LYS A 118 16.85 -3.59 -14.33
C LYS A 118 15.68 -2.88 -13.65
N LYS A 119 15.64 -1.56 -13.80
CA LYS A 119 14.55 -0.74 -13.27
C LYS A 119 13.31 -0.95 -14.11
N LEU A 120 12.16 -1.16 -13.45
CA LEU A 120 10.86 -1.37 -14.09
C LEU A 120 10.44 -0.14 -14.90
N MET A 121 10.45 1.03 -14.26
CA MET A 121 10.02 2.30 -14.87
C MET A 121 10.93 3.45 -14.44
N PRO A 122 12.12 3.62 -15.04
CA PRO A 122 13.12 4.61 -14.61
C PRO A 122 12.61 6.05 -14.58
N LYS A 123 11.68 6.39 -15.49
CA LYS A 123 11.09 7.74 -15.61
C LYS A 123 10.05 8.04 -14.54
N ILE A 124 9.39 7.03 -13.97
CA ILE A 124 8.28 7.17 -13.02
C ILE A 124 8.76 6.86 -11.61
N SER A 125 9.38 5.70 -11.43
CA SER A 125 9.87 5.22 -10.14
C SER A 125 11.29 4.68 -10.27
N LYS A 126 12.27 5.44 -9.76
CA LYS A 126 13.70 5.06 -9.81
C LYS A 126 14.06 3.90 -8.88
N GLY A 127 13.20 3.57 -7.91
CA GLY A 127 13.47 2.54 -6.89
C GLY A 127 12.96 1.15 -7.26
N LYS A 128 11.97 1.03 -8.14
CA LYS A 128 11.35 -0.25 -8.49
C LYS A 128 12.18 -1.02 -9.52
N THR A 129 12.50 -2.27 -9.20
CA THR A 129 13.26 -3.18 -10.06
C THR A 129 12.45 -4.44 -10.40
N PHE A 130 12.80 -5.11 -11.50
CA PHE A 130 12.19 -6.40 -11.87
C PHE A 130 12.46 -7.48 -10.82
N ASN A 131 13.69 -7.53 -10.28
CA ASN A 131 14.05 -8.50 -9.24
C ASN A 131 13.26 -8.27 -7.96
N GLY A 132 13.04 -7.00 -7.59
CA GLY A 132 12.18 -6.66 -6.46
C GLY A 132 10.75 -7.12 -6.65
N LEU A 133 10.15 -6.82 -7.82
CA LEU A 133 8.79 -7.29 -8.14
C LEU A 133 8.67 -8.81 -8.07
N TYR A 134 9.62 -9.52 -8.71
CA TYR A 134 9.64 -10.99 -8.68
C TYR A 134 9.73 -11.53 -7.25
N THR A 135 10.64 -10.99 -6.45
CA THR A 135 10.81 -11.39 -5.04
C THR A 135 9.54 -11.15 -4.24
N GLY A 136 8.90 -9.98 -4.42
CA GLY A 136 7.64 -9.66 -3.76
C GLY A 136 6.54 -10.66 -4.12
N ILE A 137 6.35 -10.97 -5.40
CA ILE A 137 5.36 -11.95 -5.86
C ILE A 137 5.62 -13.33 -5.25
N VAL A 138 6.85 -13.84 -5.40
CA VAL A 138 7.20 -15.20 -4.93
C VAL A 138 7.01 -15.35 -3.43
N VAL A 139 7.55 -14.42 -2.65
CA VAL A 139 7.45 -14.49 -1.18
C VAL A 139 6.02 -14.33 -0.71
N THR A 140 5.25 -13.41 -1.29
CA THR A 140 3.84 -13.23 -0.92
C THR A 140 3.02 -14.48 -1.22
N LEU A 141 3.20 -15.10 -2.38
CA LEU A 141 2.53 -16.34 -2.72
C LEU A 141 2.93 -17.49 -1.78
N MET A 142 4.22 -17.61 -1.45
CA MET A 142 4.71 -18.64 -0.50
C MET A 142 4.10 -18.46 0.89
N VAL A 143 4.16 -17.26 1.46
CA VAL A 143 3.61 -16.97 2.79
C VAL A 143 2.10 -17.17 2.80
N SER A 144 1.40 -16.69 1.78
CA SER A 144 -0.05 -16.88 1.67
C SER A 144 -0.41 -18.36 1.52
N SER A 145 0.33 -19.15 0.74
CA SER A 145 0.06 -20.59 0.60
C SER A 145 0.22 -21.34 1.91
N LEU A 146 1.24 -21.01 2.71
CA LEU A 146 1.42 -21.58 4.04
C LEU A 146 0.28 -21.22 4.99
N TYR A 147 -0.12 -19.95 5.01
CA TYR A 147 -1.24 -19.49 5.83
C TYR A 147 -2.55 -20.19 5.48
N TYR A 148 -2.88 -20.32 4.20
CA TYR A 148 -4.12 -20.94 3.75
C TYR A 148 -4.10 -22.49 3.92
N SER A 149 -2.93 -23.13 3.84
CA SER A 149 -2.82 -24.56 4.10
C SER A 149 -3.08 -24.93 5.57
N GLU A 150 -2.82 -24.02 6.51
CA GLU A 150 -3.08 -24.25 7.94
C GLU A 150 -4.54 -23.99 8.34
N ILE A 151 -5.24 -23.07 7.65
CA ILE A 151 -6.57 -22.60 8.06
C ILE A 151 -7.70 -23.21 7.25
N GLN A 152 -7.47 -23.46 5.97
CA GLN A 152 -8.47 -23.97 5.04
C GLN A 152 -7.85 -25.14 4.27
N GLU A 153 -8.59 -26.24 4.19
CA GLU A 153 -8.20 -27.36 3.33
C GLU A 153 -7.81 -26.85 1.94
N ALA A 154 -6.51 -26.88 1.71
CA ALA A 154 -5.75 -26.49 0.53
C ALA A 154 -6.60 -26.22 -0.72
N SER A 155 -6.90 -25.01 -0.99
CA SER A 155 -7.64 -24.68 -2.18
C SER A 155 -6.88 -23.65 -3.00
N TYR A 156 -6.72 -23.92 -4.31
CA TYR A 156 -6.33 -22.94 -5.32
C TYR A 156 -7.14 -21.62 -5.22
N MET A 157 -8.21 -21.59 -4.42
CA MET A 157 -9.00 -20.39 -4.13
C MET A 157 -8.18 -19.26 -3.52
N PHE A 158 -7.10 -19.55 -2.74
CA PHE A 158 -6.24 -18.50 -2.24
C PHE A 158 -5.58 -17.71 -3.39
N LEU A 159 -5.26 -18.36 -4.51
CA LEU A 159 -4.69 -17.69 -5.68
C LEU A 159 -5.67 -16.68 -6.29
N LEU A 160 -6.97 -17.00 -6.32
CA LEU A 160 -8.02 -16.11 -6.82
C LEU A 160 -8.16 -14.83 -5.97
N LEU A 161 -7.72 -14.89 -4.71
CA LEU A 161 -7.74 -13.75 -3.80
C LEU A 161 -6.40 -13.00 -3.82
N VAL A 162 -5.29 -13.70 -3.63
CA VAL A 162 -3.97 -13.09 -3.45
C VAL A 162 -3.44 -12.47 -4.74
N VAL A 163 -3.62 -13.12 -5.87
CA VAL A 163 -3.11 -12.59 -7.16
C VAL A 163 -3.74 -11.26 -7.55
N PRO A 164 -5.07 -11.07 -7.49
CA PRO A 164 -5.67 -9.76 -7.72
C PRO A 164 -5.19 -8.69 -6.74
N ILE A 165 -5.01 -9.01 -5.45
CA ILE A 165 -4.50 -8.07 -4.45
C ILE A 165 -3.10 -7.59 -4.83
N ILE A 166 -2.19 -8.49 -5.19
CA ILE A 166 -0.83 -8.16 -5.65
C ILE A 166 -0.88 -7.23 -6.87
N ILE A 167 -1.69 -7.57 -7.87
CA ILE A 167 -1.82 -6.78 -9.10
C ILE A 167 -2.36 -5.38 -8.79
N LEU A 168 -3.43 -5.29 -8.01
CA LEU A 168 -4.07 -4.01 -7.66
C LEU A 168 -3.15 -3.14 -6.79
N SER A 169 -2.44 -3.72 -5.82
CA SER A 169 -1.44 -3.00 -5.02
C SER A 169 -0.34 -2.42 -5.90
N PHE A 170 0.22 -3.23 -6.79
CA PHE A 170 1.27 -2.79 -7.70
C PHE A 170 0.79 -1.67 -8.65
N LEU A 171 -0.40 -1.83 -9.24
CA LEU A 171 -0.99 -0.83 -10.13
C LEU A 171 -1.32 0.47 -9.38
N GLY A 172 -1.87 0.38 -8.18
CA GLY A 172 -2.17 1.55 -7.34
C GLY A 172 -0.93 2.39 -7.06
N ASP A 173 0.17 1.76 -6.65
CA ASP A 173 1.43 2.45 -6.40
C ASP A 173 2.04 3.05 -7.70
N LEU A 174 1.86 2.39 -8.86
CA LEU A 174 2.25 2.97 -10.14
C LEU A 174 1.43 4.20 -10.50
N ILE A 175 0.10 4.15 -10.35
CA ILE A 175 -0.80 5.28 -10.64
C ILE A 175 -0.42 6.50 -9.79
N VAL A 176 -0.25 6.32 -8.48
CA VAL A 176 0.17 7.40 -7.58
C VAL A 176 1.54 7.93 -7.96
N SER A 177 2.48 7.08 -8.35
CA SER A 177 3.80 7.49 -8.83
C SER A 177 3.72 8.33 -10.10
N VAL A 178 2.86 7.95 -11.07
CA VAL A 178 2.60 8.73 -12.29
C VAL A 178 1.98 10.09 -11.97
N LEU A 179 1.01 10.12 -11.06
CA LEU A 179 0.38 11.37 -10.60
C LEU A 179 1.42 12.32 -10.01
N LYS A 180 2.28 11.86 -9.09
CA LYS A 180 3.35 12.65 -8.49
C LYS A 180 4.31 13.23 -9.56
N ARG A 181 4.69 12.43 -10.55
CA ARG A 181 5.56 12.91 -11.64
C ARG A 181 4.87 13.89 -12.59
N SER A 182 3.56 13.78 -12.79
CA SER A 182 2.81 14.72 -13.63
C SER A 182 2.81 16.15 -13.08
N VAL A 183 3.09 16.30 -11.78
CA VAL A 183 3.17 17.59 -11.05
C VAL A 183 4.63 17.95 -10.70
N ASN A 184 5.61 17.19 -11.18
CA ASN A 184 7.04 17.37 -10.91
C ASN A 184 7.43 17.27 -9.42
N ILE A 185 6.61 16.63 -8.57
CA ILE A 185 6.93 16.37 -7.18
C ILE A 185 7.32 14.89 -6.98
N LYS A 186 8.17 14.66 -5.99
CA LYS A 186 8.56 13.30 -5.58
C LYS A 186 7.75 12.86 -4.37
N ASP A 187 7.63 13.75 -3.40
CA ASP A 187 6.96 13.52 -2.13
C ASP A 187 5.83 14.55 -2.02
N SER A 188 4.62 14.13 -1.70
CA SER A 188 3.40 14.93 -1.82
C SER A 188 2.83 15.40 -0.48
N GLY A 189 3.43 15.03 0.65
CA GLY A 189 2.94 15.41 1.97
C GLY A 189 4.03 15.91 2.89
N TYR A 190 3.63 16.73 3.89
CA TYR A 190 4.48 17.15 4.99
C TYR A 190 4.57 16.09 6.10
N ILE A 191 3.85 14.97 6.00
CA ILE A 191 3.66 13.97 7.06
C ILE A 191 4.55 12.73 6.85
N MET A 192 5.17 12.56 5.68
CA MET A 192 6.09 11.45 5.41
C MET A 192 7.51 11.93 5.16
#